data_5d35caf0e59a17dd376b3e607ae2c706
#
_entry.id   5d35caf0e59a17dd376b3e607ae2c706
#
_cell.length_a   1.000
_cell.length_b   1.000
_cell.length_c   1.000
_cell.angle_alpha   90.00
_cell.angle_beta   90.00
_cell.angle_gamma   90.00
#
_symmetry.space_group_name_H-M   'P 1'
#
loop_
_entity.id
_entity.type
_entity.pdbx_description
1 polymer ?
#
loop_
_entity_poly.entity_id
_entity_poly.type
_entity_poly.pdbx_seq_one_letter_code
_entity_poly.pdbx_strand_id
1 'polypeptide(L)'
;MPRKQIKRKCGHIENIYLEDREFNDPAALKHHEDEICEKCYVSTNCVYEKRMSYVDYKIEYISCRKKEGSYDGKYKTIVVYVPYDF
;
A
#
# COMPACT_ATOMS: atom_id res chain seq x y z
N MET A 1 0.26 -2.46 16.41
CA MET A 1 0.83 -1.38 15.61
C MET A 1 -0.12 -0.19 15.59
N PRO A 2 0.40 1.05 15.67
CA PRO A 2 -0.49 2.20 15.67
C PRO A 2 -1.18 2.39 14.33
N ARG A 3 -2.44 2.77 14.42
CA ARG A 3 -3.25 3.15 13.26
C ARG A 3 -3.39 4.66 13.21
N LYS A 4 -3.41 5.19 12.01
CA LYS A 4 -3.67 6.61 11.80
C LYS A 4 -4.65 6.80 10.65
N GLN A 5 -5.58 7.75 10.83
CA GLN A 5 -6.46 8.19 9.76
C GLN A 5 -5.70 9.14 8.85
N ILE A 6 -5.66 8.82 7.57
CA ILE A 6 -4.98 9.65 6.57
C ILE A 6 -6.02 10.09 5.55
N LYS A 7 -6.11 11.39 5.33
CA LYS A 7 -6.92 11.93 4.24
C LYS A 7 -6.08 11.86 2.97
N ARG A 8 -6.53 11.06 2.03
CA ARG A 8 -5.83 10.85 0.77
C ARG A 8 -6.05 12.02 -0.20
N LYS A 9 -5.20 12.10 -1.21
CA LYS A 9 -5.29 13.12 -2.25
C LYS A 9 -6.65 13.13 -2.95
N CYS A 10 -7.29 11.97 -3.06
CA CYS A 10 -8.64 11.84 -3.64
C CYS A 10 -9.76 12.33 -2.72
N GLY A 11 -9.44 12.73 -1.48
CA GLY A 11 -10.41 13.21 -0.51
C GLY A 11 -10.98 12.16 0.42
N HIS A 12 -10.71 10.88 0.19
CA HIS A 12 -11.17 9.81 1.05
C HIS A 12 -10.23 9.65 2.25
N ILE A 13 -10.79 9.13 3.34
CA ILE A 13 -10.04 8.88 4.58
C ILE A 13 -9.82 7.37 4.70
N GLU A 14 -8.57 6.98 4.92
CA GLU A 14 -8.20 5.59 5.17
C GLU A 14 -7.48 5.45 6.52
N ASN A 15 -7.71 4.34 7.20
CA ASN A 15 -6.95 3.95 8.39
C ASN A 15 -5.80 3.09 7.92
N ILE A 16 -4.57 3.53 8.15
CA ILE A 16 -3.38 2.79 7.75
C ILE A 16 -2.52 2.48 8.98
N TYR A 17 -1.75 1.40 8.87
CA TYR A 17 -0.78 1.03 9.88
C TYR A 17 0.54 1.71 9.57
N LEU A 18 1.12 2.37 10.57
CA LEU A 18 2.42 3.02 10.45
C LEU A 18 3.39 2.39 11.44
N GLU A 19 4.66 2.30 11.05
CA GLU A 19 5.73 1.98 11.97
C GLU A 19 5.95 3.16 12.90
N ASP A 20 6.49 2.93 14.10
CA ASP A 20 6.69 4.00 15.08
C ASP A 20 7.49 5.18 14.53
N ARG A 21 8.51 4.90 13.73
CA ARG A 21 9.33 5.93 13.09
C ARG A 21 8.54 6.78 12.10
N GLU A 22 7.58 6.17 11.39
CA GLU A 22 6.75 6.88 10.42
C GLU A 22 5.68 7.73 11.08
N PHE A 23 5.17 7.27 12.22
CA PHE A 23 4.09 7.93 12.92
C PHE A 23 4.47 9.38 13.33
N ASN A 24 5.75 9.59 13.65
CA ASN A 24 6.27 10.90 14.07
C ASN A 24 7.08 11.61 12.98
N ASP A 25 7.09 11.08 11.75
CA ASP A 25 7.84 11.68 10.64
C ASP A 25 6.88 12.42 9.70
N PRO A 26 6.91 13.77 9.68
CA PRO A 26 6.03 14.55 8.82
C PRO A 26 6.21 14.26 7.33
N ALA A 27 7.42 13.92 6.90
CA ALA A 27 7.68 13.60 5.50
C ALA A 27 7.00 12.31 5.08
N ALA A 28 7.05 11.27 5.94
CA ALA A 28 6.36 10.01 5.68
C ALA A 28 4.85 10.20 5.66
N LEU A 29 4.31 10.97 6.61
CA LEU A 29 2.87 11.26 6.65
C LEU A 29 2.42 12.01 5.42
N LYS A 30 3.19 13.00 4.97
CA LYS A 30 2.88 13.76 3.76
C LYS A 30 2.89 12.86 2.53
N HIS A 31 3.82 11.92 2.45
CA HIS A 31 3.87 10.96 1.35
C HIS A 31 2.58 10.13 1.28
N HIS A 32 2.09 9.67 2.43
CA HIS A 32 0.81 8.96 2.49
C HIS A 32 -0.37 9.84 2.08
N GLU A 33 -0.37 11.11 2.49
CA GLU A 33 -1.42 12.07 2.14
C GLU A 33 -1.44 12.41 0.65
N ASP A 34 -0.29 12.34 -0.02
CA ASP A 34 -0.17 12.65 -1.46
C ASP A 34 -0.61 11.50 -2.36
N GLU A 35 -0.88 10.32 -1.81
CA GLU A 35 -1.38 9.17 -2.56
C GLU A 35 -2.90 9.11 -2.54
N ILE A 36 -3.48 8.58 -3.62
CA ILE A 36 -4.93 8.31 -3.65
C ILE A 36 -5.23 7.06 -2.82
N CYS A 37 -6.48 6.93 -2.37
CA CYS A 37 -6.87 5.76 -1.59
C CYS A 37 -6.84 4.50 -2.45
N GLU A 38 -6.82 3.35 -1.78
CA GLU A 38 -6.72 2.06 -2.46
C GLU A 38 -7.85 1.84 -3.46
N LYS A 39 -9.09 2.19 -3.08
CA LYS A 39 -10.24 2.04 -3.97
C LYS A 39 -10.10 2.91 -5.23
N CYS A 40 -9.68 4.16 -5.07
CA CYS A 40 -9.47 5.05 -6.21
C CYS A 40 -8.31 4.56 -7.07
N TYR A 41 -7.26 4.05 -6.46
CA TYR A 41 -6.14 3.46 -7.19
C TYR A 41 -6.59 2.31 -8.09
N VAL A 42 -7.36 1.38 -7.54
CA VAL A 42 -7.85 0.21 -8.28
C VAL A 42 -8.80 0.64 -9.40
N SER A 43 -9.65 1.63 -9.15
CA SER A 43 -10.64 2.07 -10.15
C SER A 43 -10.03 2.91 -11.28
N THR A 44 -8.90 3.60 -11.03
CA THR A 44 -8.27 4.47 -12.04
C THR A 44 -7.14 3.80 -12.79
N ASN A 45 -6.56 2.74 -12.24
CA ASN A 45 -5.47 2.01 -12.86
C ASN A 45 -5.94 0.61 -13.23
N CYS A 46 -5.61 0.15 -14.44
CA CYS A 46 -5.93 -1.21 -14.85
C CYS A 46 -4.98 -2.19 -14.14
N VAL A 47 -5.39 -2.67 -12.99
CA VAL A 47 -4.57 -3.54 -12.13
C VAL A 47 -5.38 -4.74 -11.66
N TYR A 48 -4.69 -5.81 -11.29
CA TYR A 48 -5.29 -6.98 -10.68
C TYR A 48 -4.51 -7.36 -9.41
N GLU A 49 -5.16 -8.08 -8.51
CA GLU A 49 -4.54 -8.56 -7.29
C GLU A 49 -3.73 -9.82 -7.58
N LYS A 50 -2.47 -9.85 -7.12
CA LYS A 50 -1.62 -11.02 -7.26
C LYS A 50 -0.97 -11.31 -5.90
N ARG A 51 -1.16 -12.54 -5.41
CA ARG A 51 -0.49 -13.01 -4.20
C ARG A 51 0.87 -13.58 -4.58
N MET A 52 1.90 -13.18 -3.84
CA MET A 52 3.26 -13.63 -4.10
C MET A 52 4.06 -13.65 -2.80
N SER A 53 5.24 -14.25 -2.82
CA SER A 53 6.14 -14.16 -1.68
C SER A 53 6.65 -12.73 -1.51
N TYR A 54 6.96 -12.35 -0.28
CA TYR A 54 7.48 -11.01 -0.02
C TYR A 54 8.83 -10.79 -0.71
N VAL A 55 9.61 -11.85 -0.89
CA VAL A 55 10.89 -11.79 -1.61
C VAL A 55 10.65 -11.45 -3.08
N ASP A 56 9.72 -12.14 -3.73
CA ASP A 56 9.38 -11.85 -5.13
C ASP A 56 8.87 -10.42 -5.30
N TYR A 57 8.05 -9.95 -4.37
CA TYR A 57 7.60 -8.57 -4.38
C TYR A 57 8.79 -7.60 -4.38
N LYS A 58 9.77 -7.82 -3.50
CA LYS A 58 10.94 -6.93 -3.39
C LYS A 58 11.84 -6.96 -4.62
N ILE A 59 11.89 -8.08 -5.32
CA ILE A 59 12.77 -8.23 -6.48
C ILE A 59 12.12 -7.67 -7.74
N GLU A 60 10.89 -8.08 -8.04
CA GLU A 60 10.27 -7.79 -9.34
C GLU A 60 9.11 -6.80 -9.28
N TYR A 61 8.45 -6.71 -8.13
CA TYR A 61 7.20 -5.97 -8.00
C TYR A 61 7.26 -4.82 -7.01
N ILE A 62 8.46 -4.38 -6.65
CA ILE A 62 8.64 -3.32 -5.66
C ILE A 62 7.99 -2.00 -6.07
N SER A 63 7.87 -1.75 -7.37
CA SER A 63 7.21 -0.55 -7.89
C SER A 63 5.68 -0.64 -7.86
N CYS A 64 5.13 -1.84 -7.64
CA CYS A 64 3.70 -2.04 -7.59
C CYS A 64 3.17 -1.70 -6.20
N ARG A 65 1.93 -1.20 -6.15
CA ARG A 65 1.31 -0.85 -4.89
C ARG A 65 0.85 -2.09 -4.13
N LYS A 66 1.19 -2.17 -2.85
CA LYS A 66 0.77 -3.26 -1.97
C LYS A 66 -0.70 -3.07 -1.56
N LYS A 67 -1.42 -4.19 -1.48
CA LYS A 67 -2.76 -4.17 -0.89
C LYS A 67 -2.63 -4.00 0.63
N GLU A 68 -3.35 -3.03 1.19
CA GLU A 68 -3.30 -2.73 2.61
C GLU A 68 -3.77 -3.94 3.44
N GLY A 69 -2.98 -4.29 4.44
CA GLY A 69 -3.32 -5.38 5.36
C GLY A 69 -3.18 -6.78 4.79
N SER A 70 -2.58 -6.94 3.61
CA SER A 70 -2.47 -8.24 2.95
C SER A 70 -1.22 -9.03 3.33
N TYR A 71 -0.26 -8.40 3.99
CA TYR A 71 0.98 -9.08 4.38
C TYR A 71 0.71 -10.15 5.42
N ASP A 72 1.12 -11.38 5.11
CA ASP A 72 1.03 -12.53 6.02
C ASP A 72 2.44 -12.87 6.50
N GLY A 73 2.75 -12.53 7.75
CA GLY A 73 4.05 -12.77 8.35
C GLY A 73 4.37 -14.25 8.56
N LYS A 74 3.34 -15.10 8.72
CA LYS A 74 3.53 -16.52 8.91
C LYS A 74 4.06 -17.20 7.66
N TYR A 75 3.50 -16.87 6.51
CA TYR A 75 3.89 -17.45 5.22
C TYR A 75 4.77 -16.51 4.40
N LYS A 76 5.04 -15.31 4.91
CA LYS A 76 5.81 -14.27 4.23
C LYS A 76 5.30 -13.99 2.82
N THR A 77 3.98 -13.88 2.70
CA THR A 77 3.31 -13.57 1.43
C THR A 77 2.65 -12.20 1.51
N ILE A 78 2.41 -11.63 0.34
CA ILE A 78 1.77 -10.32 0.22
C ILE A 78 0.92 -10.31 -1.05
N VAL A 79 -0.15 -9.54 -1.03
CA VAL A 79 -0.96 -9.28 -2.23
C VAL A 79 -0.62 -7.88 -2.74
N VAL A 80 -0.34 -7.78 -4.02
CA VAL A 80 -0.04 -6.50 -4.66
C VAL A 80 -0.96 -6.27 -5.85
N TYR A 81 -1.13 -5.00 -6.21
CA TYR A 81 -1.86 -4.60 -7.40
C TYR A 81 -0.88 -4.52 -8.56
N VAL A 82 -1.03 -5.42 -9.51
CA VAL A 82 -0.12 -5.52 -10.66
C VAL A 82 -0.84 -5.01 -11.90
N PRO A 83 -0.26 -4.04 -12.65
CA PRO A 83 -0.85 -3.59 -13.90
C PRO A 83 -0.94 -4.74 -14.93
N TYR A 84 -2.02 -4.74 -15.71
CA TYR A 84 -2.20 -5.80 -16.72
C TYR A 84 -1.11 -5.79 -17.80
N ASP A 85 -0.49 -4.65 -18.00
CA ASP A 85 0.57 -4.46 -18.99
C ASP A 85 1.98 -4.56 -18.39
N PHE A 86 2.05 -4.99 -17.16
CA PHE A 86 3.34 -5.09 -16.43
C PHE A 86 4.27 -6.16 -16.99
#